data_ee7c29017cd1a26ef6fd28749bae2b8e
#
_entry.id   ee7c29017cd1a26ef6fd28749bae2b8e
#
_cell.length_a   1.000
_cell.length_b   1.000
_cell.length_c   1.000
_cell.angle_alpha   90.00
_cell.angle_beta   90.00
_cell.angle_gamma   90.00
#
_symmetry.space_group_name_H-M   'P 1'
#
loop_
_entity.id
_entity.type
_entity.pdbx_description
1 polymer ?
#
loop_
_entity_poly.entity_id
_entity_poly.type
_entity_poly.pdbx_seq_one_letter_code
_entity_poly.pdbx_strand_id
1 'polypeptide(L)'
;MIVLRRILVATDFSPAARFALARTGQLARQHDASLHVVHARPDLNLFCRASSAGGEHYQGIFEHAEQALKEELAYLERTFAIQVRGETRMGRASEALVAAITEIQPHLAVIGARGEHNAPAPPFLGGTALKLIAQTDCPVLLVRKPGLAAYTSALAAVDHSRDMARRLVDWATALLSEGDCHVVHAFDTPYVQRLRARGVSEAQIQACAEEARKTARNCVDDVLSGTFTAGRRLHAHLVCGEPIGAVLAEIARYQPDLAVIGQHRGAPLENATRFVGTVSLRIAYHAQCDVLVVP
;
A
#
# COMPACT_ATOMS: atom_id res chain seq x y z
N MET A 1 2.09 2.14 -18.82
CA MET A 1 3.27 2.51 -18.00
C MET A 1 2.88 3.57 -16.99
N ILE A 2 3.12 3.34 -15.71
CA ILE A 2 2.84 4.29 -14.61
C ILE A 2 3.87 5.41 -14.64
N VAL A 3 3.40 6.65 -14.59
CA VAL A 3 4.25 7.85 -14.50
C VAL A 3 3.99 8.52 -13.16
N LEU A 4 4.97 8.49 -12.26
CA LEU A 4 4.92 9.16 -10.97
C LEU A 4 5.49 10.57 -11.11
N ARG A 5 4.64 11.59 -10.99
CA ARG A 5 5.05 13.00 -11.02
C ARG A 5 4.86 13.71 -9.69
N ARG A 6 3.91 13.25 -8.88
CA ARG A 6 3.59 13.83 -7.57
C ARG A 6 3.40 12.70 -6.57
N ILE A 7 4.13 12.76 -5.47
CA ILE A 7 4.01 11.82 -4.37
C ILE A 7 3.67 12.61 -3.12
N LEU A 8 2.71 12.13 -2.34
CA LEU A 8 2.38 12.66 -1.03
C LEU A 8 2.87 11.70 0.03
N VAL A 9 3.53 12.20 1.07
CA VAL A 9 3.89 11.40 2.25
C VAL A 9 3.36 12.04 3.52
N ALA A 10 2.79 11.21 4.38
CA ALA A 10 2.32 11.62 5.70
C ALA A 10 3.43 11.46 6.75
N THR A 11 3.58 12.45 7.63
CA THR A 11 4.48 12.36 8.78
C THR A 11 3.77 12.71 10.09
N ASP A 12 4.06 11.92 11.12
CA ASP A 12 3.79 12.19 12.53
C ASP A 12 5.09 12.27 13.34
N PHE A 13 6.22 12.41 12.63
CA PHE A 13 7.59 12.45 13.16
C PHE A 13 8.06 11.16 13.86
N SER A 14 7.23 10.11 13.84
CA SER A 14 7.58 8.80 14.38
C SER A 14 8.71 8.13 13.58
N PRO A 15 9.39 7.13 14.16
CA PRO A 15 10.38 6.34 13.40
C PRO A 15 9.77 5.68 12.14
N ALA A 16 8.52 5.24 12.18
CA ALA A 16 7.85 4.65 11.02
C ALA A 16 7.56 5.70 9.93
N ALA A 17 7.20 6.94 10.31
CA ALA A 17 7.07 8.04 9.37
C ALA A 17 8.41 8.40 8.71
N ARG A 18 9.52 8.35 9.44
CA ARG A 18 10.87 8.56 8.87
C ARG A 18 11.24 7.50 7.85
N PHE A 19 10.82 6.24 8.04
CA PHE A 19 10.98 5.20 7.02
C PHE A 19 10.17 5.53 5.76
N ALA A 20 8.93 6.00 5.93
CA ALA A 20 8.09 6.44 4.83
C ALA A 20 8.70 7.63 4.07
N LEU A 21 9.23 8.63 4.77
CA LEU A 21 9.93 9.77 4.18
C LEU A 21 11.15 9.34 3.37
N ALA A 22 12.01 8.50 3.94
CA ALA A 22 13.20 8.01 3.26
C ALA A 22 12.85 7.20 2.00
N ARG A 23 11.86 6.30 2.09
CA ARG A 23 11.36 5.54 0.95
C ARG A 23 10.76 6.47 -0.12
N THR A 24 10.02 7.46 0.28
CA THR A 24 9.40 8.42 -0.64
C THR A 24 10.44 9.29 -1.34
N GLY A 25 11.46 9.74 -0.62
CA GLY A 25 12.59 10.48 -1.20
C GLY A 25 13.32 9.67 -2.27
N GLN A 26 13.56 8.40 -2.01
CA GLN A 26 14.17 7.48 -2.98
C GLN A 26 13.29 7.30 -4.22
N LEU A 27 11.98 7.09 -4.07
CA LEU A 27 11.03 6.96 -5.18
C LEU A 27 10.90 8.29 -5.97
N ALA A 28 10.84 9.43 -5.28
CA ALA A 28 10.80 10.74 -5.92
C ALA A 28 12.03 10.99 -6.80
N ARG A 29 13.22 10.65 -6.31
CA ARG A 29 14.46 10.71 -7.10
C ARG A 29 14.44 9.76 -8.29
N GLN A 30 13.99 8.52 -8.11
CA GLN A 30 13.93 7.49 -9.17
C GLN A 30 13.02 7.92 -10.33
N HIS A 31 11.94 8.66 -10.04
CA HIS A 31 10.90 9.03 -10.99
C HIS A 31 10.91 10.50 -11.41
N ASP A 32 11.86 11.28 -10.91
CA ASP A 32 11.87 12.76 -11.07
C ASP A 32 10.53 13.38 -10.65
N ALA A 33 10.02 12.94 -9.50
CA ALA A 33 8.72 13.32 -8.98
C ALA A 33 8.85 14.43 -7.92
N SER A 34 7.88 15.35 -7.89
CA SER A 34 7.75 16.30 -6.78
C SER A 34 7.19 15.60 -5.54
N LEU A 35 7.70 15.97 -4.37
CA LEU A 35 7.31 15.41 -3.10
C LEU A 35 6.53 16.43 -2.27
N HIS A 36 5.40 16.01 -1.71
CA HIS A 36 4.59 16.77 -0.79
C HIS A 36 4.51 16.08 0.57
N VAL A 37 5.06 16.70 1.60
CA VAL A 37 5.05 16.18 2.98
C VAL A 37 3.90 16.81 3.74
N VAL A 38 3.03 16.01 4.33
CA VAL A 38 1.86 16.49 5.08
C VAL A 38 1.96 16.00 6.52
N HIS A 39 2.01 16.97 7.44
CA HIS A 39 1.83 16.74 8.86
C HIS A 39 0.42 17.10 9.28
N ALA A 40 -0.30 16.21 9.93
CA ALA A 40 -1.62 16.48 10.48
C ALA A 40 -1.53 16.72 11.99
N ARG A 41 -2.01 17.87 12.46
CA ARG A 41 -2.05 18.21 13.88
C ARG A 41 -3.49 18.27 14.40
N PRO A 42 -3.75 17.83 15.65
CA PRO A 42 -5.07 17.96 16.23
C PRO A 42 -5.50 19.44 16.34
N ASP A 43 -6.79 19.71 16.17
CA ASP A 43 -7.37 21.02 16.45
C ASP A 43 -7.49 21.21 17.97
N LEU A 44 -6.50 21.87 18.54
CA LEU A 44 -6.45 22.14 19.98
C LEU A 44 -7.45 23.23 20.44
N ASN A 45 -8.06 23.99 19.52
CA ASN A 45 -9.10 24.95 19.88
C ASN A 45 -10.29 24.24 20.54
N LEU A 46 -10.55 23.00 20.21
CA LEU A 46 -11.57 22.16 20.87
C LEU A 46 -11.17 21.82 22.31
N PHE A 47 -9.89 21.64 22.58
CA PHE A 47 -9.36 21.34 23.92
C PHE A 47 -9.17 22.59 24.76
N CYS A 48 -8.74 23.71 24.18
CA CYS A 48 -8.56 24.99 24.89
C CYS A 48 -9.89 25.58 25.38
N ARG A 49 -11.03 25.27 24.73
CA ARG A 49 -12.35 25.65 25.23
C ARG A 49 -12.79 24.87 26.45
N ALA A 50 -12.19 23.72 26.72
CA ALA A 50 -12.54 22.85 27.85
C ALA A 50 -11.59 22.98 29.03
N SER A 51 -10.41 23.59 28.87
CA SER A 51 -9.42 23.76 29.93
C SER A 51 -8.97 25.22 30.02
N SER A 52 -9.14 25.82 31.20
CA SER A 52 -8.64 27.17 31.55
C SER A 52 -7.12 27.26 31.67
N ALA A 53 -6.35 26.27 31.24
CA ALA A 53 -4.91 26.18 31.31
C ALA A 53 -4.27 26.58 29.97
N GLY A 54 -3.89 27.83 29.91
CA GLY A 54 -2.70 28.38 29.21
C GLY A 54 -2.47 28.12 27.75
N GLY A 55 -2.85 29.08 26.88
CA GLY A 55 -2.48 29.11 25.46
C GLY A 55 -0.98 29.06 25.18
N GLU A 56 -0.12 29.49 26.11
CA GLU A 56 1.34 29.50 25.94
C GLU A 56 1.98 28.11 25.85
N HIS A 57 1.43 27.11 26.58
CA HIS A 57 1.94 25.74 26.52
C HIS A 57 1.70 25.06 25.17
N TYR A 58 0.64 25.42 24.48
CA TYR A 58 0.30 24.87 23.18
C TYR A 58 1.06 25.53 22.03
N GLN A 59 1.43 26.79 22.18
CA GLN A 59 2.23 27.52 21.18
C GLN A 59 3.59 26.86 20.98
N GLY A 60 4.26 26.43 22.06
CA GLY A 60 5.53 25.71 22.00
C GLY A 60 5.43 24.37 21.26
N ILE A 61 4.33 23.63 21.40
CA ILE A 61 4.11 22.36 20.68
C ILE A 61 3.98 22.60 19.16
N PHE A 62 3.34 23.70 18.76
CA PHE A 62 3.22 24.05 17.35
C PHE A 62 4.53 24.48 16.71
N GLU A 63 5.30 25.29 17.42
CA GLU A 63 6.63 25.72 16.97
C GLU A 63 7.58 24.52 16.80
N HIS A 64 7.52 23.54 17.69
CA HIS A 64 8.30 22.31 17.59
C HIS A 64 7.89 21.47 16.36
N ALA A 65 6.59 21.33 16.08
CA ALA A 65 6.10 20.58 14.92
C ALA A 65 6.50 21.25 13.60
N GLU A 66 6.43 22.60 13.53
CA GLU A 66 6.86 23.35 12.35
C GLU A 66 8.37 23.25 12.14
N GLN A 67 9.15 23.32 13.23
CA GLN A 67 10.60 23.13 13.16
C GLN A 67 10.96 21.73 12.73
N ALA A 68 10.32 20.70 13.30
CA ALA A 68 10.53 19.30 12.91
C ALA A 68 10.20 19.05 11.43
N LEU A 69 9.10 19.66 10.94
CA LEU A 69 8.77 19.57 9.52
C LEU A 69 9.83 20.21 8.64
N LYS A 70 10.32 21.42 9.00
CA LYS A 70 11.42 22.07 8.26
C LYS A 70 12.69 21.21 8.20
N GLU A 71 13.02 20.54 9.30
CA GLU A 71 14.19 19.66 9.38
C GLU A 71 14.01 18.42 8.48
N GLU A 72 12.82 17.81 8.45
CA GLU A 72 12.51 16.69 7.55
C GLU A 72 12.57 17.10 6.08
N LEU A 73 12.04 18.28 5.72
CA LEU A 73 12.13 18.81 4.36
C LEU A 73 13.58 19.04 3.95
N ALA A 74 14.37 19.71 4.79
CA ALA A 74 15.78 19.96 4.52
C ALA A 74 16.60 18.66 4.43
N TYR A 75 16.26 17.64 5.21
CA TYR A 75 16.85 16.31 5.09
C TYR A 75 16.57 15.68 3.73
N LEU A 76 15.30 15.70 3.28
CA LEU A 76 14.88 15.12 2.01
C LEU A 76 15.55 15.83 0.80
N GLU A 77 15.58 17.16 0.81
CA GLU A 77 16.23 17.95 -0.25
C GLU A 77 17.72 17.63 -0.36
N ARG A 78 18.43 17.63 0.77
CA ARG A 78 19.88 17.37 0.80
C ARG A 78 20.22 15.93 0.44
N THR A 79 19.43 14.96 0.93
CA THR A 79 19.75 13.53 0.78
C THR A 79 19.40 13.02 -0.61
N PHE A 80 18.30 13.47 -1.19
CA PHE A 80 17.78 12.92 -2.44
C PHE A 80 17.88 13.87 -3.63
N ALA A 81 18.26 15.14 -3.41
CA ALA A 81 18.32 16.19 -4.44
C ALA A 81 17.00 16.34 -5.22
N ILE A 82 15.88 16.39 -4.52
CA ILE A 82 14.52 16.47 -5.06
C ILE A 82 13.83 17.76 -4.63
N GLN A 83 12.79 18.16 -5.38
CA GLN A 83 11.91 19.25 -4.95
C GLN A 83 10.91 18.74 -3.91
N VAL A 84 10.91 19.39 -2.74
CA VAL A 84 10.03 19.02 -1.63
C VAL A 84 9.20 20.23 -1.21
N ARG A 85 7.93 20.01 -0.94
CA ARG A 85 7.04 20.96 -0.27
C ARG A 85 6.47 20.30 0.97
N GLY A 86 6.22 21.09 2.00
CA GLY A 86 5.60 20.57 3.22
C GLY A 86 4.53 21.51 3.74
N GLU A 87 3.53 20.95 4.35
CA GLU A 87 2.46 21.69 5.01
C GLU A 87 1.98 20.99 6.27
N THR A 88 1.51 21.80 7.21
CA THR A 88 0.79 21.33 8.40
C THR A 88 -0.69 21.56 8.22
N ARG A 89 -1.51 20.53 8.41
CA ARG A 89 -2.98 20.62 8.34
C ARG A 89 -3.61 20.38 9.71
N MET A 90 -4.63 21.17 10.03
CA MET A 90 -5.39 20.99 11.26
C MET A 90 -6.47 19.94 11.07
N GLY A 91 -6.73 19.16 12.12
CA GLY A 91 -7.79 18.18 12.16
C GLY A 91 -7.29 16.76 12.48
N ARG A 92 -8.21 15.79 12.39
CA ARG A 92 -7.84 14.38 12.54
C ARG A 92 -6.96 13.95 11.37
N ALA A 93 -5.89 13.23 11.67
CA ALA A 93 -4.89 12.84 10.66
C ALA A 93 -5.51 12.21 9.41
N SER A 94 -6.48 11.31 9.55
CA SER A 94 -7.13 10.67 8.40
C SER A 94 -7.93 11.66 7.54
N GLU A 95 -8.65 12.60 8.16
CA GLU A 95 -9.46 13.61 7.46
C GLU A 95 -8.57 14.62 6.74
N ALA A 96 -7.56 15.13 7.43
CA ALA A 96 -6.58 16.05 6.88
C ALA A 96 -5.81 15.47 5.68
N LEU A 97 -5.42 14.20 5.77
CA LEU A 97 -4.71 13.52 4.70
C LEU A 97 -5.62 13.19 3.50
N VAL A 98 -6.87 12.78 3.73
CA VAL A 98 -7.84 12.58 2.64
C VAL A 98 -8.11 13.90 1.91
N ALA A 99 -8.28 15.00 2.63
CA ALA A 99 -8.42 16.33 2.05
C ALA A 99 -7.18 16.72 1.23
N ALA A 100 -5.97 16.50 1.78
CA ALA A 100 -4.72 16.75 1.07
C ALA A 100 -4.61 15.95 -0.23
N ILE A 101 -4.95 14.65 -0.19
CA ILE A 101 -4.94 13.78 -1.37
C ILE A 101 -5.94 14.29 -2.43
N THR A 102 -7.13 14.74 -1.99
CA THR A 102 -8.15 15.26 -2.91
C THR A 102 -7.71 16.55 -3.58
N GLU A 103 -7.04 17.45 -2.86
CA GLU A 103 -6.58 18.75 -3.38
C GLU A 103 -5.33 18.62 -4.25
N ILE A 104 -4.32 17.86 -3.76
CA ILE A 104 -3.02 17.72 -4.42
C ILE A 104 -3.09 16.75 -5.59
N GLN A 105 -4.03 15.79 -5.54
CA GLN A 105 -4.17 14.70 -6.51
C GLN A 105 -2.81 14.00 -6.79
N PRO A 106 -2.14 13.45 -5.77
CA PRO A 106 -0.90 12.73 -5.97
C PRO A 106 -1.15 11.42 -6.73
N HIS A 107 -0.13 10.95 -7.42
CA HIS A 107 -0.17 9.63 -8.08
C HIS A 107 0.05 8.49 -7.09
N LEU A 108 0.69 8.80 -5.95
CA LEU A 108 0.98 7.86 -4.88
C LEU A 108 0.92 8.59 -3.53
N ALA A 109 0.19 8.03 -2.58
CA ALA A 109 0.24 8.42 -1.18
C ALA A 109 1.08 7.42 -0.39
N VAL A 110 1.96 7.90 0.48
CA VAL A 110 2.87 7.07 1.27
C VAL A 110 2.66 7.35 2.75
N ILE A 111 2.61 6.30 3.55
CA ILE A 111 2.46 6.42 5.01
C ILE A 111 3.24 5.30 5.70
N GLY A 112 3.73 5.57 6.90
CA GLY A 112 4.24 4.51 7.76
C GLY A 112 3.11 3.52 8.12
N ALA A 113 3.39 2.24 8.08
CA ALA A 113 2.39 1.23 8.42
C ALA A 113 1.94 1.30 9.88
N ARG A 114 2.69 1.98 10.73
CA ARG A 114 2.39 2.25 12.15
C ARG A 114 2.60 3.72 12.44
N GLY A 115 1.88 4.28 13.43
CA GLY A 115 2.09 5.62 13.94
C GLY A 115 2.65 5.61 15.36
N GLU A 116 2.84 6.80 15.92
CA GLU A 116 3.43 7.03 17.24
C GLU A 116 2.68 6.30 18.37
N HIS A 117 1.37 6.19 18.28
CA HIS A 117 0.48 5.68 19.35
C HIS A 117 0.22 4.16 19.29
N ASN A 118 0.89 3.44 18.42
CA ASN A 118 0.63 2.00 18.28
C ASN A 118 1.58 1.16 19.12
N ALA A 119 1.02 0.68 20.19
CA ALA A 119 1.51 -0.32 21.09
C ALA A 119 1.76 -1.71 20.45
N PRO A 120 2.22 -2.67 21.20
CA PRO A 120 3.29 -3.58 20.86
C PRO A 120 2.84 -4.75 20.00
N ALA A 121 3.78 -5.30 19.29
CA ALA A 121 3.74 -6.56 18.52
C ALA A 121 2.99 -6.55 17.17
N PRO A 122 3.61 -7.07 16.09
CA PRO A 122 2.92 -7.33 14.83
C PRO A 122 1.83 -8.40 15.02
N PRO A 123 0.73 -8.34 14.25
CA PRO A 123 0.53 -7.53 13.06
C PRO A 123 -0.49 -6.40 13.28
N PHE A 124 -0.07 -5.14 13.25
CA PHE A 124 -1.03 -4.02 13.31
C PHE A 124 -0.78 -3.00 12.21
N LEU A 125 -1.85 -2.55 11.56
CA LEU A 125 -1.90 -1.43 10.65
C LEU A 125 -2.51 -0.23 11.36
N GLY A 126 -1.90 0.96 11.22
CA GLY A 126 -2.39 2.18 11.86
C GLY A 126 -3.79 2.57 11.37
N GLY A 127 -4.63 3.10 12.28
CA GLY A 127 -5.99 3.51 11.94
C GLY A 127 -6.06 4.57 10.83
N THR A 128 -5.08 5.45 10.74
CA THR A 128 -4.96 6.44 9.66
C THR A 128 -4.71 5.76 8.32
N ALA A 129 -3.79 4.79 8.25
CA ALA A 129 -3.50 4.03 7.04
C ALA A 129 -4.72 3.27 6.52
N LEU A 130 -5.47 2.63 7.42
CA LEU A 130 -6.72 1.94 7.09
C LEU A 130 -7.76 2.87 6.48
N LYS A 131 -7.95 4.06 7.07
CA LYS A 131 -8.90 5.05 6.58
C LYS A 131 -8.49 5.63 5.23
N LEU A 132 -7.19 5.88 5.02
CA LEU A 132 -6.68 6.31 3.71
C LEU A 132 -6.99 5.27 2.63
N ILE A 133 -6.67 4.00 2.87
CA ILE A 133 -6.99 2.92 1.93
C ILE A 133 -8.49 2.88 1.63
N ALA A 134 -9.34 3.02 2.65
CA ALA A 134 -10.79 2.94 2.48
C ALA A 134 -11.41 4.14 1.77
N GLN A 135 -10.85 5.34 1.92
CA GLN A 135 -11.49 6.61 1.54
C GLN A 135 -10.88 7.30 0.32
N THR A 136 -9.73 6.84 -0.19
CA THR A 136 -9.08 7.47 -1.35
C THR A 136 -9.09 6.60 -2.59
N ASP A 137 -9.07 7.23 -3.76
CA ASP A 137 -8.85 6.58 -5.06
C ASP A 137 -7.37 6.67 -5.48
N CYS A 138 -6.52 7.14 -4.58
CA CYS A 138 -5.07 7.18 -4.76
C CYS A 138 -4.45 5.88 -4.26
N PRO A 139 -3.51 5.26 -4.98
CA PRO A 139 -2.73 4.15 -4.46
C PRO A 139 -1.99 4.53 -3.18
N VAL A 140 -2.04 3.65 -2.17
CA VAL A 140 -1.45 3.89 -0.86
C VAL A 140 -0.31 2.90 -0.59
N LEU A 141 0.90 3.42 -0.42
CA LEU A 141 2.08 2.65 -0.04
C LEU A 141 2.26 2.67 1.48
N LEU A 142 2.23 1.50 2.07
CA LEU A 142 2.46 1.26 3.49
C LEU A 142 3.92 0.88 3.69
N VAL A 143 4.70 1.75 4.31
CA VAL A 143 6.13 1.50 4.54
C VAL A 143 6.33 0.89 5.92
N ARG A 144 7.05 -0.25 5.98
CA ARG A 144 7.27 -1.04 7.19
C ARG A 144 8.72 -1.09 7.60
N LYS A 145 9.61 -1.11 6.62
CA LYS A 145 11.03 -1.35 6.84
C LYS A 145 11.84 -0.08 6.61
N PRO A 146 12.86 0.17 7.43
CA PRO A 146 13.85 1.16 7.09
C PRO A 146 14.58 0.70 5.81
N GLY A 147 14.74 1.59 4.86
CA GLY A 147 15.51 1.26 3.66
C GLY A 147 15.68 2.47 2.75
N LEU A 148 16.93 2.78 2.45
CA LEU A 148 17.30 3.76 1.42
C LEU A 148 17.53 3.09 0.06
N ALA A 149 17.70 1.76 0.05
CA ALA A 149 17.89 1.00 -1.17
C ALA A 149 16.61 0.97 -2.01
N ALA A 150 16.76 1.04 -3.32
CA ALA A 150 15.67 0.88 -4.25
C ALA A 150 15.04 -0.51 -4.13
N TYR A 151 13.76 -0.64 -4.50
CA TYR A 151 13.13 -1.94 -4.60
C TYR A 151 13.74 -2.74 -5.76
N THR A 152 14.13 -3.98 -5.47
CA THR A 152 14.71 -4.93 -6.44
C THR A 152 13.88 -6.19 -6.58
N SER A 153 12.94 -6.43 -5.67
CA SER A 153 12.03 -7.57 -5.72
C SER A 153 10.62 -7.15 -5.34
N ALA A 154 9.65 -7.49 -6.18
CA ALA A 154 8.25 -7.23 -5.91
C ALA A 154 7.40 -8.49 -6.12
N LEU A 155 6.26 -8.56 -5.42
CA LEU A 155 5.23 -9.56 -5.62
C LEU A 155 3.91 -8.86 -5.91
N ALA A 156 3.32 -9.11 -7.09
CA ALA A 156 1.99 -8.65 -7.46
C ALA A 156 0.98 -9.79 -7.26
N ALA A 157 0.04 -9.63 -6.31
CA ALA A 157 -1.02 -10.59 -6.09
C ALA A 157 -2.21 -10.25 -6.97
N VAL A 158 -2.40 -11.03 -8.03
CA VAL A 158 -3.42 -10.80 -9.06
C VAL A 158 -4.61 -11.75 -8.90
N ASP A 159 -5.77 -11.29 -9.35
CA ASP A 159 -7.01 -12.06 -9.40
C ASP A 159 -7.49 -12.28 -10.84
N HIS A 160 -8.76 -12.63 -11.00
CA HIS A 160 -9.39 -12.86 -12.31
C HIS A 160 -9.69 -11.57 -13.11
N SER A 161 -9.59 -10.39 -12.50
CA SER A 161 -9.80 -9.13 -13.18
C SER A 161 -8.56 -8.74 -13.99
N ARG A 162 -8.60 -8.88 -15.30
CA ARG A 162 -7.50 -8.56 -16.21
C ARG A 162 -7.00 -7.13 -16.05
N ASP A 163 -7.91 -6.17 -15.96
CA ASP A 163 -7.56 -4.76 -15.83
C ASP A 163 -6.86 -4.48 -14.50
N MET A 164 -7.37 -5.05 -13.40
CA MET A 164 -6.73 -4.92 -12.10
C MET A 164 -5.39 -5.64 -12.08
N ALA A 165 -5.32 -6.87 -12.57
CA ALA A 165 -4.08 -7.64 -12.62
C ALA A 165 -2.98 -6.88 -13.40
N ARG A 166 -3.32 -6.31 -14.56
CA ARG A 166 -2.39 -5.47 -15.34
C ARG A 166 -1.95 -4.24 -14.56
N ARG A 167 -2.88 -3.53 -13.92
CA ARG A 167 -2.56 -2.37 -13.07
C ARG A 167 -1.61 -2.73 -11.93
N LEU A 168 -1.80 -3.88 -11.28
CA LEU A 168 -0.93 -4.33 -10.19
C LEU A 168 0.49 -4.63 -10.68
N VAL A 169 0.62 -5.31 -11.82
CA VAL A 169 1.93 -5.60 -12.41
C VAL A 169 2.59 -4.32 -12.92
N ASP A 170 1.85 -3.40 -13.54
CA ASP A 170 2.36 -2.09 -13.95
C ASP A 170 2.89 -1.29 -12.75
N TRP A 171 2.18 -1.30 -11.61
CA TRP A 171 2.64 -0.66 -10.38
C TRP A 171 3.87 -1.34 -9.79
N ALA A 172 3.88 -2.67 -9.72
CA ALA A 172 5.03 -3.43 -9.23
C ALA A 172 6.28 -3.12 -10.04
N THR A 173 6.17 -3.19 -11.37
CA THR A 173 7.30 -2.91 -12.27
C THR A 173 7.72 -1.44 -12.28
N ALA A 174 6.80 -0.50 -12.10
CA ALA A 174 7.12 0.92 -12.03
C ALA A 174 7.94 1.27 -10.78
N LEU A 175 7.60 0.70 -9.62
CA LEU A 175 8.32 0.99 -8.37
C LEU A 175 9.66 0.26 -8.25
N LEU A 176 9.87 -0.84 -8.97
CA LEU A 176 11.17 -1.50 -9.06
C LEU A 176 12.16 -0.61 -9.83
N SER A 177 13.39 -0.51 -9.35
CA SER A 177 14.50 0.04 -10.13
C SER A 177 14.96 -0.96 -11.18
N GLU A 178 15.17 -2.20 -10.76
CA GLU A 178 15.57 -3.37 -11.54
C GLU A 178 15.10 -4.64 -10.80
N GLY A 179 15.37 -5.84 -11.36
CA GLY A 179 15.20 -7.09 -10.65
C GLY A 179 13.92 -7.85 -11.00
N ASP A 180 13.35 -8.53 -10.01
CA ASP A 180 12.34 -9.56 -10.22
C ASP A 180 10.95 -9.13 -9.74
N CYS A 181 9.94 -9.38 -10.57
CA CYS A 181 8.53 -9.24 -10.19
C CYS A 181 7.84 -10.59 -10.25
N HIS A 182 7.44 -11.10 -9.10
CA HIS A 182 6.66 -12.32 -8.92
C HIS A 182 5.18 -12.01 -9.08
N VAL A 183 4.55 -12.51 -10.13
CA VAL A 183 3.11 -12.38 -10.37
C VAL A 183 2.43 -13.62 -9.80
N VAL A 184 1.74 -13.47 -8.70
CA VAL A 184 1.10 -14.57 -7.97
C VAL A 184 -0.40 -14.53 -8.19
N HIS A 185 -0.94 -15.60 -8.75
CA HIS A 185 -2.38 -15.84 -8.84
C HIS A 185 -2.75 -17.03 -7.96
N ALA A 186 -3.48 -16.76 -6.88
CA ALA A 186 -4.04 -17.79 -6.03
C ALA A 186 -5.41 -18.21 -6.58
N PHE A 187 -5.57 -19.49 -6.87
CA PHE A 187 -6.86 -20.05 -7.27
C PHE A 187 -7.28 -21.12 -6.27
N ASP A 188 -8.53 -21.07 -5.87
CA ASP A 188 -9.09 -22.00 -4.92
C ASP A 188 -9.97 -23.04 -5.64
N THR A 189 -9.95 -24.25 -5.12
CA THR A 189 -10.89 -25.30 -5.48
C THR A 189 -11.80 -25.58 -4.28
N PRO A 190 -12.61 -24.57 -3.83
CA PRO A 190 -13.29 -24.59 -2.54
C PRO A 190 -14.32 -25.70 -2.42
N TYR A 191 -14.68 -26.31 -3.53
CA TYR A 191 -15.71 -27.34 -3.58
C TYR A 191 -15.18 -28.78 -3.50
N VAL A 192 -13.86 -29.00 -3.55
CA VAL A 192 -13.32 -30.37 -3.60
C VAL A 192 -13.83 -31.24 -2.44
N GLN A 193 -13.74 -30.74 -1.22
CA GLN A 193 -14.23 -31.49 -0.05
C GLN A 193 -15.76 -31.66 -0.09
N ARG A 194 -16.49 -30.61 -0.52
CA ARG A 194 -17.96 -30.66 -0.67
C ARG A 194 -18.38 -31.57 -1.80
N LEU A 195 -17.64 -31.60 -2.91
CA LEU A 195 -17.86 -32.51 -4.03
C LEU A 195 -17.63 -33.96 -3.64
N ARG A 196 -16.54 -34.25 -2.90
CA ARG A 196 -16.30 -35.57 -2.31
C ARG A 196 -17.43 -36.01 -1.39
N ALA A 197 -17.86 -35.13 -0.48
CA ALA A 197 -18.97 -35.41 0.43
C ALA A 197 -20.31 -35.68 -0.29
N ARG A 198 -20.46 -35.20 -1.52
CA ARG A 198 -21.65 -35.42 -2.38
C ARG A 198 -21.48 -36.60 -3.34
N GLY A 199 -20.41 -37.39 -3.22
CA GLY A 199 -20.18 -38.58 -4.04
C GLY A 199 -19.70 -38.30 -5.46
N VAL A 200 -19.20 -37.10 -5.75
CA VAL A 200 -18.59 -36.78 -7.04
C VAL A 200 -17.27 -37.57 -7.17
N SER A 201 -17.07 -38.20 -8.33
CA SER A 201 -15.90 -39.02 -8.57
C SER A 201 -14.59 -38.20 -8.56
N GLU A 202 -13.50 -38.82 -8.13
CA GLU A 202 -12.19 -38.16 -8.08
C GLU A 202 -11.75 -37.67 -9.47
N ALA A 203 -12.10 -38.40 -10.54
CA ALA A 203 -11.83 -38.00 -11.93
C ALA A 203 -12.54 -36.68 -12.31
N GLN A 204 -13.77 -36.50 -11.87
CA GLN A 204 -14.51 -35.25 -12.10
C GLN A 204 -13.95 -34.09 -11.28
N ILE A 205 -13.51 -34.37 -10.04
CA ILE A 205 -12.88 -33.36 -9.19
C ILE A 205 -11.55 -32.91 -9.80
N GLN A 206 -10.72 -33.83 -10.30
CA GLN A 206 -9.48 -33.52 -10.98
C GLN A 206 -9.70 -32.71 -12.27
N ALA A 207 -10.72 -33.06 -13.07
CA ALA A 207 -11.07 -32.30 -14.26
C ALA A 207 -11.47 -30.84 -13.93
N CYS A 208 -12.26 -30.64 -12.87
CA CYS A 208 -12.60 -29.30 -12.40
C CYS A 208 -11.37 -28.51 -11.92
N ALA A 209 -10.46 -29.15 -11.21
CA ALA A 209 -9.23 -28.51 -10.72
C ALA A 209 -8.29 -28.11 -11.87
N GLU A 210 -8.17 -28.97 -12.91
CA GLU A 210 -7.36 -28.67 -14.08
C GLU A 210 -7.97 -27.53 -14.93
N GLU A 211 -9.28 -27.46 -15.07
CA GLU A 211 -9.94 -26.36 -15.76
C GLU A 211 -9.76 -25.02 -14.99
N ALA A 212 -9.87 -25.06 -13.66
CA ALA A 212 -9.57 -23.88 -12.82
C ALA A 212 -8.11 -23.43 -13.00
N ARG A 213 -7.17 -24.36 -13.01
CA ARG A 213 -5.76 -24.09 -13.24
C ARG A 213 -5.48 -23.51 -14.63
N LYS A 214 -6.13 -24.05 -15.66
CA LYS A 214 -6.03 -23.54 -17.04
C LYS A 214 -6.57 -22.11 -17.15
N THR A 215 -7.70 -21.84 -16.54
CA THR A 215 -8.28 -20.50 -16.49
C THR A 215 -7.36 -19.51 -15.80
N ALA A 216 -6.79 -19.91 -14.64
CA ALA A 216 -5.82 -19.11 -13.91
C ALA A 216 -4.55 -18.84 -14.74
N ARG A 217 -4.04 -19.85 -15.46
CA ARG A 217 -2.88 -19.70 -16.34
C ARG A 217 -3.14 -18.71 -17.46
N ASN A 218 -4.28 -18.86 -18.17
CA ASN A 218 -4.63 -17.95 -19.25
C ASN A 218 -4.72 -16.49 -18.77
N CYS A 219 -5.27 -16.26 -17.57
CA CYS A 219 -5.34 -14.94 -16.96
C CYS A 219 -3.93 -14.33 -16.75
N VAL A 220 -3.01 -15.12 -16.21
CA VAL A 220 -1.64 -14.65 -15.95
C VAL A 220 -0.87 -14.44 -17.26
N ASP A 221 -0.97 -15.37 -18.21
CA ASP A 221 -0.29 -15.27 -19.52
C ASP A 221 -0.76 -14.03 -20.30
N ASP A 222 -2.06 -13.70 -20.25
CA ASP A 222 -2.61 -12.47 -20.83
C ASP A 222 -2.03 -11.19 -20.20
N VAL A 223 -1.86 -11.18 -18.89
CA VAL A 223 -1.26 -10.04 -18.18
C VAL A 223 0.21 -9.88 -18.55
N LEU A 224 0.96 -10.98 -18.55
CA LEU A 224 2.39 -10.97 -18.84
C LEU A 224 2.67 -10.55 -20.29
N SER A 225 1.90 -11.06 -21.26
CA SER A 225 2.09 -10.75 -22.69
C SER A 225 1.89 -9.27 -23.02
N GLY A 226 1.11 -8.55 -22.20
CA GLY A 226 0.80 -7.13 -22.41
C GLY A 226 1.61 -6.17 -21.55
N THR A 227 2.51 -6.66 -20.70
CA THR A 227 3.25 -5.81 -19.76
C THR A 227 4.62 -5.40 -20.32
N PHE A 228 4.88 -4.08 -20.27
CA PHE A 228 6.20 -3.54 -20.60
C PHE A 228 7.13 -3.70 -19.39
N THR A 229 8.17 -4.51 -19.53
CA THR A 229 9.02 -4.90 -18.40
C THR A 229 10.20 -3.95 -18.14
N ALA A 230 10.61 -3.16 -19.14
CA ALA A 230 11.77 -2.25 -19.03
C ALA A 230 13.01 -2.92 -18.41
N GLY A 231 13.30 -4.16 -18.80
CA GLY A 231 14.44 -4.93 -18.28
C GLY A 231 14.19 -5.69 -16.97
N ARG A 232 12.97 -5.60 -16.38
CA ARG A 232 12.60 -6.40 -15.20
C ARG A 232 12.17 -7.80 -15.62
N ARG A 233 12.44 -8.80 -14.80
CA ARG A 233 12.04 -10.18 -15.05
C ARG A 233 10.70 -10.46 -14.37
N LEU A 234 9.75 -11.00 -15.13
CA LEU A 234 8.45 -11.41 -14.61
C LEU A 234 8.41 -12.92 -14.41
N HIS A 235 8.00 -13.35 -13.22
CA HIS A 235 7.86 -14.76 -12.85
C HIS A 235 6.41 -15.04 -12.49
N ALA A 236 5.76 -15.94 -13.22
CA ALA A 236 4.38 -16.34 -12.98
C ALA A 236 4.29 -17.50 -11.99
N HIS A 237 3.44 -17.36 -11.00
CA HIS A 237 3.18 -18.36 -9.98
C HIS A 237 1.68 -18.61 -9.84
N LEU A 238 1.25 -19.82 -10.13
CA LEU A 238 -0.10 -20.30 -9.92
C LEU A 238 -0.14 -21.12 -8.66
N VAL A 239 -0.81 -20.66 -7.63
CA VAL A 239 -0.85 -21.31 -6.32
C VAL A 239 -2.27 -21.76 -6.01
N CYS A 240 -2.44 -23.07 -5.81
CA CYS A 240 -3.72 -23.63 -5.38
C CYS A 240 -3.86 -23.45 -3.86
N GLY A 241 -4.93 -22.79 -3.43
CA GLY A 241 -5.22 -22.58 -2.03
C GLY A 241 -6.06 -21.33 -1.75
N GLU A 242 -6.44 -21.15 -0.49
CA GLU A 242 -7.15 -19.95 -0.04
C GLU A 242 -6.27 -18.71 -0.28
N PRO A 243 -6.80 -17.66 -0.93
CA PRO A 243 -6.01 -16.55 -1.46
C PRO A 243 -5.09 -15.86 -0.43
N ILE A 244 -5.58 -15.64 0.80
CA ILE A 244 -4.80 -14.95 1.83
C ILE A 244 -3.58 -15.78 2.23
N GLY A 245 -3.82 -17.05 2.58
CA GLY A 245 -2.77 -17.97 3.00
C GLY A 245 -1.76 -18.23 1.88
N ALA A 246 -2.24 -18.42 0.65
CA ALA A 246 -1.40 -18.64 -0.52
C ALA A 246 -0.47 -17.46 -0.81
N VAL A 247 -1.00 -16.24 -0.85
CA VAL A 247 -0.21 -15.02 -1.11
C VAL A 247 0.79 -14.76 0.02
N LEU A 248 0.39 -14.93 1.28
CA LEU A 248 1.31 -14.75 2.42
C LEU A 248 2.43 -15.79 2.44
N ALA A 249 2.14 -17.03 2.04
CA ALA A 249 3.16 -18.08 1.89
C ALA A 249 4.19 -17.72 0.79
N GLU A 250 3.74 -17.18 -0.34
CA GLU A 250 4.65 -16.74 -1.40
C GLU A 250 5.44 -15.48 -1.00
N ILE A 251 4.84 -14.55 -0.25
CA ILE A 251 5.58 -13.42 0.35
C ILE A 251 6.68 -13.94 1.30
N ALA A 252 6.37 -14.93 2.13
CA ALA A 252 7.36 -15.53 3.03
C ALA A 252 8.45 -16.29 2.27
N ARG A 253 8.11 -16.94 1.15
CA ARG A 253 9.03 -17.71 0.31
C ARG A 253 10.01 -16.83 -0.45
N TYR A 254 9.52 -15.80 -1.12
CA TYR A 254 10.33 -14.92 -1.98
C TYR A 254 10.90 -13.71 -1.26
N GLN A 255 10.38 -13.38 -0.08
CA GLN A 255 10.79 -12.23 0.72
C GLN A 255 10.94 -10.93 -0.09
N PRO A 256 9.92 -10.55 -0.87
CA PRO A 256 10.01 -9.37 -1.71
C PRO A 256 10.19 -8.10 -0.87
N ASP A 257 10.75 -7.07 -1.47
CA ASP A 257 10.81 -5.73 -0.87
C ASP A 257 9.42 -5.09 -0.82
N LEU A 258 8.59 -5.38 -1.84
CA LEU A 258 7.28 -4.79 -2.08
C LEU A 258 6.25 -5.85 -2.45
N ALA A 259 5.11 -5.85 -1.77
CA ALA A 259 3.90 -6.55 -2.21
C ALA A 259 2.90 -5.55 -2.80
N VAL A 260 2.33 -5.86 -3.96
CA VAL A 260 1.32 -5.03 -4.63
C VAL A 260 0.01 -5.79 -4.69
N ILE A 261 -1.04 -5.20 -4.14
CA ILE A 261 -2.35 -5.83 -3.99
C ILE A 261 -3.46 -4.90 -4.44
N GLY A 262 -4.50 -5.45 -5.04
CA GLY A 262 -5.67 -4.69 -5.47
C GLY A 262 -6.66 -4.48 -4.33
N GLN A 263 -7.31 -3.34 -4.32
CA GLN A 263 -8.43 -3.09 -3.44
C GLN A 263 -9.74 -3.51 -4.13
N HIS A 264 -10.31 -4.65 -3.72
CA HIS A 264 -11.67 -4.98 -4.11
C HIS A 264 -12.66 -4.10 -3.37
N ARG A 265 -13.32 -3.24 -4.10
CA ARG A 265 -14.44 -2.46 -3.58
C ARG A 265 -15.71 -3.22 -3.86
N GLY A 266 -16.40 -3.70 -2.84
CA GLY A 266 -17.77 -4.19 -2.98
C GLY A 266 -18.66 -3.07 -3.57
N ALA A 267 -19.71 -3.43 -4.31
CA ALA A 267 -20.69 -2.46 -4.80
C ALA A 267 -21.13 -1.55 -3.64
N PRO A 268 -21.20 -0.21 -3.85
CA PRO A 268 -21.62 0.69 -2.80
C PRO A 268 -23.07 0.35 -2.41
N LEU A 269 -23.24 -0.16 -1.20
CA LEU A 269 -24.54 -0.12 -0.55
C LEU A 269 -24.81 1.36 -0.29
N GLU A 270 -25.96 1.86 -0.69
CA GLU A 270 -26.42 3.21 -0.41
C GLU A 270 -26.17 3.52 1.07
N ASN A 271 -25.32 4.53 1.36
CA ASN A 271 -24.90 4.97 2.69
C ASN A 271 -23.82 4.15 3.44
N ALA A 272 -23.07 3.25 2.79
CA ALA A 272 -22.01 2.52 3.47
C ALA A 272 -20.62 3.08 3.13
N THR A 273 -19.80 3.23 4.17
CA THR A 273 -18.35 3.41 4.07
C THR A 273 -17.76 2.38 3.11
N ARG A 274 -16.95 2.81 2.15
CA ARG A 274 -16.29 1.92 1.18
C ARG A 274 -15.56 0.80 1.94
N PHE A 275 -15.97 -0.44 1.72
CA PHE A 275 -15.32 -1.59 2.33
C PHE A 275 -14.04 -1.94 1.57
N VAL A 276 -12.94 -1.98 2.27
CA VAL A 276 -11.71 -2.59 1.77
C VAL A 276 -11.91 -4.11 1.75
N GLY A 277 -11.60 -4.77 0.65
CA GLY A 277 -11.75 -6.22 0.54
C GLY A 277 -10.97 -6.94 1.66
N THR A 278 -11.60 -7.94 2.26
CA THR A 278 -11.05 -8.68 3.42
C THR A 278 -9.68 -9.28 3.11
N VAL A 279 -9.47 -9.76 1.87
CA VAL A 279 -8.21 -10.36 1.41
C VAL A 279 -7.09 -9.33 1.42
N SER A 280 -7.28 -8.20 0.74
CA SER A 280 -6.27 -7.15 0.64
C SER A 280 -5.89 -6.58 2.00
N LEU A 281 -6.89 -6.36 2.85
CA LEU A 281 -6.67 -5.87 4.19
C LEU A 281 -5.85 -6.86 5.04
N ARG A 282 -6.17 -8.15 5.00
CA ARG A 282 -5.44 -9.18 5.74
C ARG A 282 -4.01 -9.35 5.24
N ILE A 283 -3.79 -9.29 3.92
CA ILE A 283 -2.42 -9.29 3.36
C ILE A 283 -1.67 -8.05 3.84
N ALA A 284 -2.30 -6.86 3.76
CA ALA A 284 -1.69 -5.63 4.26
C ALA A 284 -1.39 -5.67 5.76
N TYR A 285 -2.12 -6.40 6.57
CA TYR A 285 -1.82 -6.61 7.99
C TYR A 285 -0.61 -7.51 8.22
N HIS A 286 -0.53 -8.64 7.51
CA HIS A 286 0.39 -9.74 7.84
C HIS A 286 1.69 -9.72 7.03
N ALA A 287 1.74 -9.00 5.90
CA ALA A 287 2.94 -8.94 5.08
C ALA A 287 4.13 -8.36 5.87
N GLN A 288 5.31 -8.93 5.67
CA GLN A 288 6.56 -8.52 6.32
C GLN A 288 7.39 -7.55 5.47
N CYS A 289 6.88 -7.17 4.30
CA CYS A 289 7.46 -6.20 3.37
C CYS A 289 6.60 -4.93 3.28
N ASP A 290 7.06 -3.93 2.54
CA ASP A 290 6.24 -2.79 2.19
C ASP A 290 5.05 -3.25 1.33
N VAL A 291 3.89 -2.58 1.46
CA VAL A 291 2.68 -3.00 0.75
C VAL A 291 2.07 -1.81 0.01
N LEU A 292 1.93 -1.94 -1.30
CA LEU A 292 1.14 -1.01 -2.12
C LEU A 292 -0.28 -1.55 -2.28
N VAL A 293 -1.26 -0.77 -1.86
CA VAL A 293 -2.69 -1.04 -2.10
C VAL A 293 -3.16 -0.17 -3.26
N VAL A 294 -3.60 -0.80 -4.34
CA VAL A 294 -4.06 -0.13 -5.58
C VAL A 294 -5.59 -0.18 -5.63
N PRO A 295 -6.27 0.97 -5.73
CA PRO A 295 -7.72 1.07 -5.78
C PRO A 295 -8.33 0.60 -7.11
#